data_ed1054b4dc9ebe03431b1e5385f4a39b
#
_entry.id   ed1054b4dc9ebe03431b1e5385f4a39b
#
_cell.length_a   1.000
_cell.length_b   1.000
_cell.length_c   1.000
_cell.angle_alpha   90.00
_cell.angle_beta   90.00
_cell.angle_gamma   90.00
#
_symmetry.space_group_name_H-M   'P 1'
#
loop_
_entity.id
_entity.type
_entity.pdbx_description
1 polymer ?
#
loop_
_entity_poly.entity_id
_entity_poly.type
_entity_poly.pdbx_seq_one_letter_code
_entity_poly.pdbx_strand_id
1 'polypeptide(L)'
;MVHPICQQIWKIQQQPQYWKRSVFIPVPKKGNAKECSNYCTIALISHASKVMLKILQARLQQYMSHELPNVQAGFRKGRGTRDQIANIHWIIKKAREYQKNIYFCFIDYAKAFDCVDHNKWWKILKEMGIPYHLICLLRNLYAGQEATVRTGNGTTDWFQIGKGVCQGCIMCRVHHEERWSRGSTSCN
;
A
#
# COMPACT_ATOMS: atom_id res chain seq x y z
N MET A 1 8.74 -13.67 -23.42
CA MET A 1 7.89 -12.52 -23.87
C MET A 1 7.78 -11.35 -22.88
N VAL A 2 7.65 -11.55 -21.55
CA VAL A 2 7.49 -10.44 -20.58
C VAL A 2 8.77 -9.61 -20.37
N HIS A 3 9.95 -10.22 -20.44
CA HIS A 3 11.25 -9.55 -20.19
C HIS A 3 11.53 -8.37 -21.14
N PRO A 4 11.39 -8.49 -22.47
CA PRO A 4 11.60 -7.35 -23.37
C PRO A 4 10.64 -6.19 -23.11
N ILE A 5 9.37 -6.49 -22.79
CA ILE A 5 8.36 -5.47 -22.45
C ILE A 5 8.76 -4.73 -21.17
N CYS A 6 9.20 -5.45 -20.14
CA CYS A 6 9.69 -4.81 -18.90
C CYS A 6 10.92 -3.93 -19.16
N GLN A 7 11.85 -4.37 -20.00
CA GLN A 7 13.01 -3.55 -20.38
C GLN A 7 12.60 -2.28 -21.15
N GLN A 8 11.64 -2.40 -22.06
CA GLN A 8 11.10 -1.27 -22.80
C GLN A 8 10.40 -0.26 -21.89
N ILE A 9 9.53 -0.76 -20.97
CA ILE A 9 8.89 0.09 -19.97
C ILE A 9 9.91 0.80 -19.08
N TRP A 10 10.99 0.11 -18.70
CA TRP A 10 12.07 0.68 -17.93
C TRP A 10 12.78 1.83 -18.66
N LYS A 11 13.02 1.68 -19.97
CA LYS A 11 13.68 2.70 -20.81
C LYS A 11 12.76 3.88 -21.13
N ILE A 12 11.53 3.59 -21.60
CA ILE A 12 10.59 4.60 -22.09
C ILE A 12 9.76 5.20 -20.95
N GLN A 13 9.73 4.54 -19.79
CA GLN A 13 8.94 4.90 -18.61
C GLN A 13 7.42 4.94 -18.87
N GLN A 14 6.95 4.27 -19.90
CA GLN A 14 5.53 4.16 -20.24
C GLN A 14 5.09 2.71 -20.25
N GLN A 15 3.92 2.46 -19.69
CA GLN A 15 3.31 1.13 -19.71
C GLN A 15 2.20 1.06 -20.78
N PRO A 16 1.93 -0.13 -21.33
CA PRO A 16 0.81 -0.34 -22.23
C PRO A 16 -0.53 0.03 -21.57
N GLN A 17 -1.45 0.61 -22.32
CA GLN A 17 -2.73 1.09 -21.79
C GLN A 17 -3.54 -0.02 -21.09
N TYR A 18 -3.52 -1.25 -21.64
CA TYR A 18 -4.24 -2.39 -21.04
C TYR A 18 -3.68 -2.82 -19.66
N TRP A 19 -2.44 -2.42 -19.28
CA TRP A 19 -1.91 -2.65 -17.94
C TRP A 19 -2.44 -1.67 -16.90
N LYS A 20 -2.98 -0.55 -17.34
CA LYS A 20 -3.61 0.48 -16.49
C LYS A 20 -5.04 0.11 -16.08
N ARG A 21 -5.61 -0.93 -16.67
CA ARG A 21 -6.96 -1.39 -16.41
C ARG A 21 -7.01 -2.47 -15.35
N SER A 22 -7.91 -2.31 -14.38
CA SER A 22 -8.14 -3.27 -13.31
C SER A 22 -9.62 -3.60 -13.17
N VAL A 23 -9.91 -4.83 -12.77
CA VAL A 23 -11.27 -5.27 -12.45
C VAL A 23 -11.37 -5.45 -10.95
N PHE A 24 -12.27 -4.71 -10.32
CA PHE A 24 -12.53 -4.81 -8.89
C PHE A 24 -13.64 -5.81 -8.62
N ILE A 25 -13.35 -6.74 -7.72
CA ILE A 25 -14.35 -7.72 -7.23
C ILE A 25 -14.65 -7.34 -5.78
N PRO A 26 -15.90 -6.91 -5.48
CA PRO A 26 -16.31 -6.63 -4.12
C PRO A 26 -16.53 -7.95 -3.36
N VAL A 27 -15.84 -8.11 -2.22
CA VAL A 27 -15.99 -9.24 -1.32
C VAL A 27 -16.70 -8.75 -0.06
N PRO A 28 -17.85 -9.32 0.31
CA PRO A 28 -18.58 -8.88 1.48
C PRO A 28 -17.81 -9.20 2.76
N LYS A 29 -17.79 -8.26 3.69
CA LYS A 29 -17.37 -8.45 5.08
C LYS A 29 -18.57 -8.90 5.92
N LYS A 30 -18.32 -9.28 7.16
CA LYS A 30 -19.41 -9.49 8.13
C LYS A 30 -20.16 -8.17 8.36
N GLY A 31 -21.47 -8.17 8.21
CA GLY A 31 -22.31 -7.00 8.41
C GLY A 31 -23.43 -6.87 7.39
N ASN A 32 -24.03 -5.67 7.31
CA ASN A 32 -25.12 -5.38 6.39
C ASN A 32 -24.60 -5.32 4.93
N ALA A 33 -25.06 -6.24 4.09
CA ALA A 33 -24.67 -6.31 2.67
C ALA A 33 -25.17 -5.12 1.81
N LYS A 34 -26.07 -4.28 2.36
CA LYS A 34 -26.56 -3.08 1.65
C LYS A 34 -25.60 -1.88 1.76
N GLU A 35 -24.63 -1.95 2.67
CA GLU A 35 -23.67 -0.86 2.89
C GLU A 35 -22.36 -1.11 2.14
N CYS A 36 -21.96 -0.17 1.29
CA CYS A 36 -20.68 -0.24 0.54
C CYS A 36 -19.44 -0.30 1.46
N SER A 37 -19.52 0.24 2.68
CA SER A 37 -18.47 0.15 3.70
C SER A 37 -18.15 -1.28 4.14
N ASN A 38 -19.12 -2.19 4.02
CA ASN A 38 -19.00 -3.59 4.39
C ASN A 38 -18.41 -4.48 3.29
N TYR A 39 -17.81 -3.87 2.27
CA TYR A 39 -17.10 -4.60 1.22
C TYR A 39 -15.60 -4.29 1.25
N CYS A 40 -14.82 -5.32 0.93
CA CYS A 40 -13.41 -5.20 0.61
C CYS A 40 -13.23 -5.50 -0.88
N THR A 41 -12.55 -4.64 -1.62
CA THR A 41 -12.33 -4.85 -3.04
C THR A 41 -11.04 -5.63 -3.29
N ILE A 42 -11.10 -6.63 -4.17
CA ILE A 42 -9.93 -7.32 -4.71
C ILE A 42 -9.69 -6.79 -6.12
N ALA A 43 -8.52 -6.19 -6.36
CA ALA A 43 -8.13 -5.72 -7.68
C ALA A 43 -7.49 -6.83 -8.49
N LEU A 44 -8.09 -7.17 -9.62
CA LEU A 44 -7.52 -8.06 -10.62
C LEU A 44 -6.80 -7.21 -11.67
N ILE A 45 -5.49 -7.39 -11.75
CA ILE A 45 -4.60 -6.74 -12.72
C ILE A 45 -3.89 -7.78 -13.57
N SER A 46 -3.35 -7.38 -14.73
CA SER A 46 -2.63 -8.29 -15.63
C SER A 46 -1.43 -8.95 -14.94
N HIS A 47 -1.14 -10.20 -15.27
CA HIS A 47 0.03 -10.91 -14.71
C HIS A 47 1.35 -10.26 -15.09
N ALA A 48 1.45 -9.70 -16.30
CA ALA A 48 2.63 -8.99 -16.74
C ALA A 48 2.86 -7.70 -15.94
N SER A 49 1.80 -6.95 -15.64
CA SER A 49 1.86 -5.79 -14.73
C SER A 49 2.33 -6.19 -13.32
N LYS A 50 1.86 -7.34 -12.80
CA LYS A 50 2.33 -7.86 -11.50
C LYS A 50 3.83 -8.16 -11.49
N VAL A 51 4.38 -8.69 -12.60
CA VAL A 51 5.83 -8.94 -12.72
C VAL A 51 6.60 -7.61 -12.66
N MET A 52 6.17 -6.60 -13.41
CA MET A 52 6.80 -5.27 -13.38
C MET A 52 6.74 -4.64 -11.98
N LEU A 53 5.60 -4.72 -11.31
CA LEU A 53 5.44 -4.25 -9.93
C LEU A 53 6.40 -4.96 -8.96
N LYS A 54 6.63 -6.27 -9.12
CA LYS A 54 7.61 -7.02 -8.31
C LYS A 54 9.04 -6.58 -8.56
N ILE A 55 9.40 -6.30 -9.82
CA ILE A 55 10.74 -5.76 -10.18
C ILE A 55 10.95 -4.40 -9.49
N LEU A 56 9.97 -3.50 -9.60
CA LEU A 56 10.01 -2.20 -8.93
C LEU A 56 10.07 -2.37 -7.40
N GLN A 57 9.30 -3.29 -6.85
CA GLN A 57 9.33 -3.60 -5.42
C GLN A 57 10.73 -4.00 -4.95
N ALA A 58 11.39 -4.89 -5.68
CA ALA A 58 12.74 -5.33 -5.32
C ALA A 58 13.76 -4.19 -5.37
N ARG A 59 13.63 -3.28 -6.35
CA ARG A 59 14.51 -2.10 -6.46
C ARG A 59 14.26 -1.07 -5.37
N LEU A 60 13.00 -0.76 -5.08
CA LEU A 60 12.63 0.20 -4.04
C LEU A 60 13.00 -0.30 -2.64
N GLN A 61 12.91 -1.61 -2.41
CA GLN A 61 13.21 -2.18 -1.10
C GLN A 61 14.64 -1.91 -0.63
N GLN A 62 15.59 -1.76 -1.55
CA GLN A 62 16.98 -1.44 -1.22
C GLN A 62 17.08 -0.08 -0.52
N TYR A 63 16.34 0.92 -1.02
CA TYR A 63 16.32 2.27 -0.42
C TYR A 63 15.49 2.32 0.85
N MET A 64 14.30 1.75 0.81
CA MET A 64 13.35 1.82 1.92
C MET A 64 13.82 1.09 3.17
N SER A 65 14.64 0.03 3.05
CA SER A 65 15.12 -0.73 4.20
C SER A 65 15.95 0.10 5.17
N HIS A 66 16.61 1.15 4.68
CA HIS A 66 17.46 2.04 5.46
C HIS A 66 16.68 3.17 6.12
N GLU A 67 15.60 3.60 5.49
CA GLU A 67 14.81 4.75 5.93
C GLU A 67 13.71 4.36 6.94
N LEU A 68 13.27 3.09 6.93
CA LEU A 68 12.21 2.64 7.83
C LEU A 68 12.69 2.56 9.28
N PRO A 69 11.99 3.22 10.23
CA PRO A 69 12.36 3.20 11.63
C PRO A 69 12.28 1.79 12.21
N ASN A 70 13.15 1.50 13.18
CA ASN A 70 13.24 0.17 13.79
C ASN A 70 11.98 -0.27 14.53
N VAL A 71 11.14 0.68 14.94
CA VAL A 71 9.87 0.41 15.63
C VAL A 71 8.80 -0.13 14.68
N GLN A 72 8.90 0.14 13.38
CA GLN A 72 7.94 -0.37 12.41
C GLN A 72 8.11 -1.86 12.19
N ALA A 73 7.06 -2.61 12.43
CA ALA A 73 7.01 -4.06 12.18
C ALA A 73 6.16 -4.41 10.95
N GLY A 74 5.16 -3.61 10.63
CA GLY A 74 4.25 -3.84 9.51
C GLY A 74 4.97 -3.92 8.16
N PHE A 75 4.66 -4.95 7.36
CA PHE A 75 5.22 -5.20 6.04
C PHE A 75 6.76 -5.33 5.97
N ARG A 76 7.43 -5.56 7.07
CA ARG A 76 8.89 -5.71 7.16
C ARG A 76 9.29 -7.18 7.20
N LYS A 77 10.28 -7.56 6.37
CA LYS A 77 10.81 -8.92 6.35
C LYS A 77 11.44 -9.27 7.70
N GLY A 78 11.14 -10.45 8.25
CA GLY A 78 11.68 -10.91 9.54
C GLY A 78 11.01 -10.28 10.76
N ARG A 79 9.92 -9.51 10.60
CA ARG A 79 9.10 -8.97 11.68
C ARG A 79 7.68 -9.48 11.57
N GLY A 80 7.22 -10.22 12.57
CA GLY A 80 5.89 -10.83 12.59
C GLY A 80 5.00 -10.29 13.70
N THR A 81 3.72 -10.59 13.61
CA THR A 81 2.73 -10.26 14.65
C THR A 81 3.10 -10.89 16.00
N ARG A 82 3.70 -12.10 16.00
CA ARG A 82 4.15 -12.78 17.21
C ARG A 82 5.19 -11.96 17.97
N ASP A 83 6.13 -11.35 17.26
CA ASP A 83 7.19 -10.54 17.89
C ASP A 83 6.59 -9.30 18.55
N GLN A 84 5.59 -8.69 17.93
CA GLN A 84 4.91 -7.52 18.48
C GLN A 84 4.07 -7.88 19.71
N ILE A 85 3.38 -9.02 19.68
CA ILE A 85 2.66 -9.54 20.85
C ILE A 85 3.63 -9.84 22.00
N ALA A 86 4.77 -10.45 21.71
CA ALA A 86 5.81 -10.71 22.71
C ALA A 86 6.36 -9.43 23.32
N ASN A 87 6.58 -8.39 22.51
CA ASN A 87 7.01 -7.06 22.99
C ASN A 87 5.98 -6.45 23.94
N ILE A 88 4.69 -6.50 23.59
CA ILE A 88 3.62 -6.00 24.48
C ILE A 88 3.59 -6.78 25.78
N HIS A 89 3.66 -8.12 25.73
CA HIS A 89 3.70 -8.95 26.93
C HIS A 89 4.92 -8.62 27.81
N TRP A 90 6.09 -8.39 27.18
CA TRP A 90 7.29 -8.01 27.90
C TRP A 90 7.13 -6.65 28.61
N ILE A 91 6.56 -5.65 27.93
CA ILE A 91 6.28 -4.32 28.50
C ILE A 91 5.32 -4.45 29.69
N ILE A 92 4.24 -5.23 29.56
CA ILE A 92 3.27 -5.48 30.64
C ILE A 92 3.96 -6.14 31.84
N LYS A 93 4.79 -7.15 31.59
CA LYS A 93 5.54 -7.85 32.64
C LYS A 93 6.45 -6.89 33.38
N LYS A 94 7.21 -6.08 32.67
CA LYS A 94 8.11 -5.08 33.26
C LYS A 94 7.36 -3.99 34.04
N ALA A 95 6.25 -3.52 33.52
CA ALA A 95 5.44 -2.54 34.24
C ALA A 95 4.92 -3.09 35.58
N ARG A 96 4.50 -4.37 35.60
CA ARG A 96 4.08 -5.04 36.85
C ARG A 96 5.26 -5.22 37.82
N GLU A 97 6.41 -5.62 37.32
CA GLU A 97 7.63 -5.79 38.14
C GLU A 97 8.04 -4.49 38.83
N TYR A 98 7.94 -3.36 38.13
CA TYR A 98 8.27 -2.02 38.65
C TYR A 98 7.07 -1.27 39.25
N GLN A 99 5.91 -1.92 39.37
CA GLN A 99 4.66 -1.31 39.88
C GLN A 99 4.30 0.00 39.16
N LYS A 100 4.55 0.07 37.84
CA LYS A 100 4.23 1.25 37.00
C LYS A 100 2.93 1.00 36.25
N ASN A 101 2.06 2.01 36.28
CA ASN A 101 0.89 2.02 35.42
C ASN A 101 1.29 2.29 33.98
N ILE A 102 0.73 1.49 33.05
CA ILE A 102 0.90 1.69 31.60
C ILE A 102 -0.48 1.78 30.95
N TYR A 103 -0.56 2.59 29.92
CA TYR A 103 -1.77 2.79 29.15
C TYR A 103 -1.46 2.46 27.69
N PHE A 104 -2.34 1.68 27.04
CA PHE A 104 -2.23 1.35 25.62
C PHE A 104 -3.33 2.05 24.85
N CYS A 105 -2.98 2.66 23.72
CA CYS A 105 -3.91 3.17 22.74
C CYS A 105 -3.68 2.43 21.43
N PHE A 106 -4.73 1.77 20.91
CA PHE A 106 -4.70 1.09 19.62
C PHE A 106 -5.48 1.91 18.60
N ILE A 107 -4.82 2.27 17.50
CA ILE A 107 -5.41 3.08 16.43
C ILE A 107 -5.52 2.20 15.20
N ASP A 108 -6.74 1.93 14.75
CA ASP A 108 -7.02 1.24 13.50
C ASP A 108 -7.60 2.21 12.47
N TYR A 109 -6.97 2.28 11.30
CA TYR A 109 -7.40 3.18 10.24
C TYR A 109 -8.34 2.49 9.27
N ALA A 110 -9.56 2.99 9.16
CA ALA A 110 -10.47 2.57 8.12
C ALA A 110 -9.93 2.96 6.73
N LYS A 111 -9.83 1.99 5.81
CA LYS A 111 -9.44 2.20 4.41
C LYS A 111 -8.13 2.99 4.22
N ALA A 112 -7.12 2.76 5.06
CA ALA A 112 -5.85 3.49 5.04
C ALA A 112 -5.21 3.56 3.65
N PHE A 113 -5.28 2.49 2.86
CA PHE A 113 -4.68 2.41 1.53
C PHE A 113 -5.50 3.12 0.44
N ASP A 114 -6.81 3.23 0.61
CA ASP A 114 -7.70 3.87 -0.36
C ASP A 114 -7.59 5.40 -0.31
N CYS A 115 -7.13 5.95 0.81
CA CYS A 115 -7.03 7.40 1.07
C CYS A 115 -5.66 8.00 0.71
N VAL A 116 -4.74 7.25 0.12
CA VAL A 116 -3.39 7.74 -0.19
C VAL A 116 -3.43 8.79 -1.28
N ASP A 117 -2.95 10.00 -0.96
CA ASP A 117 -2.75 11.07 -1.93
C ASP A 117 -1.43 10.84 -2.67
N HIS A 118 -1.51 10.61 -3.97
CA HIS A 118 -0.34 10.34 -4.81
C HIS A 118 0.67 11.49 -4.80
N ASN A 119 0.22 12.76 -4.79
CA ASN A 119 1.14 13.91 -4.83
C ASN A 119 1.98 14.04 -3.55
N LYS A 120 1.34 13.85 -2.39
CA LYS A 120 2.05 13.81 -1.11
C LYS A 120 3.06 12.68 -1.10
N TRP A 121 2.65 11.54 -1.62
CA TRP A 121 3.48 10.35 -1.66
C TRP A 121 4.75 10.49 -2.51
N TRP A 122 4.66 11.17 -3.69
CA TRP A 122 5.84 11.45 -4.51
C TRP A 122 6.87 12.33 -3.80
N LYS A 123 6.43 13.27 -2.96
CA LYS A 123 7.33 14.11 -2.15
C LYS A 123 8.11 13.26 -1.15
N ILE A 124 7.44 12.35 -0.46
CA ILE A 124 8.05 11.46 0.54
C ILE A 124 9.10 10.56 -0.12
N LEU A 125 8.78 9.93 -1.23
CA LEU A 125 9.74 9.09 -1.94
C LEU A 125 11.01 9.89 -2.35
N LYS A 126 10.85 11.15 -2.71
CA LYS A 126 11.97 12.06 -2.99
C LYS A 126 12.77 12.38 -1.72
N GLU A 127 12.11 12.68 -0.61
CA GLU A 127 12.73 12.94 0.70
C GLU A 127 13.51 11.72 1.21
N MET A 128 13.03 10.49 0.94
CA MET A 128 13.72 9.23 1.23
C MET A 128 14.92 8.93 0.29
N GLY A 129 15.31 9.86 -0.57
CA GLY A 129 16.46 9.67 -1.48
C GLY A 129 16.24 8.65 -2.60
N ILE A 130 14.98 8.29 -2.91
CA ILE A 130 14.70 7.36 -4.00
C ILE A 130 15.05 8.03 -5.34
N PRO A 131 15.80 7.33 -6.22
CA PRO A 131 16.19 7.88 -7.52
C PRO A 131 14.99 8.36 -8.34
N TYR A 132 15.14 9.54 -8.94
CA TYR A 132 14.07 10.20 -9.68
C TYR A 132 13.45 9.32 -10.78
N HIS A 133 14.26 8.53 -11.50
CA HIS A 133 13.75 7.63 -12.54
C HIS A 133 12.79 6.57 -12.00
N LEU A 134 13.00 6.07 -10.77
CA LEU A 134 12.06 5.13 -10.11
C LEU A 134 10.77 5.82 -9.72
N ILE A 135 10.86 7.07 -9.24
CA ILE A 135 9.67 7.87 -8.91
C ILE A 135 8.86 8.15 -10.19
N CYS A 136 9.50 8.49 -11.31
CA CYS A 136 8.83 8.68 -12.59
C CYS A 136 8.13 7.42 -13.08
N LEU A 137 8.79 6.25 -13.00
CA LEU A 137 8.17 4.97 -13.33
C LEU A 137 6.91 4.71 -12.50
N LEU A 138 6.99 4.93 -11.19
CA LEU A 138 5.84 4.78 -10.31
C LEU A 138 4.71 5.76 -10.66
N ARG A 139 5.03 7.03 -10.85
CA ARG A 139 4.03 8.03 -11.26
C ARG A 139 3.31 7.61 -12.54
N ASN A 140 4.04 7.14 -13.54
CA ASN A 140 3.47 6.69 -14.80
C ASN A 140 2.64 5.39 -14.66
N LEU A 141 2.99 4.53 -13.70
CA LEU A 141 2.19 3.36 -13.35
C LEU A 141 0.84 3.73 -12.74
N TYR A 142 0.80 4.79 -11.92
CA TYR A 142 -0.43 5.26 -11.27
C TYR A 142 -1.21 6.28 -12.12
N ALA A 143 -0.57 6.91 -13.09
CA ALA A 143 -1.22 7.89 -13.96
C ALA A 143 -2.21 7.24 -14.94
N GLY A 144 -3.45 7.72 -14.93
CA GLY A 144 -4.50 7.26 -15.85
C GLY A 144 -4.90 5.80 -15.64
N GLN A 145 -4.87 5.32 -14.40
CA GLN A 145 -5.42 4.01 -14.06
C GLN A 145 -6.94 4.05 -14.12
N GLU A 146 -7.50 3.01 -14.74
CA GLU A 146 -8.94 2.81 -14.88
C GLU A 146 -9.37 1.53 -14.18
N ALA A 147 -10.56 1.55 -13.60
CA ALA A 147 -11.17 0.37 -13.02
C ALA A 147 -12.61 0.19 -13.45
N THR A 148 -13.07 -1.05 -13.41
CA THR A 148 -14.48 -1.42 -13.46
C THR A 148 -14.78 -2.35 -12.29
N VAL A 149 -16.00 -2.34 -11.79
CA VAL A 149 -16.45 -3.25 -10.72
C VAL A 149 -17.26 -4.37 -11.35
N ARG A 150 -16.87 -5.60 -11.07
CA ARG A 150 -17.61 -6.79 -11.48
C ARG A 150 -18.39 -7.35 -10.32
N THR A 151 -19.70 -7.44 -10.51
CA THR A 151 -20.64 -8.05 -9.56
C THR A 151 -21.31 -9.26 -10.22
N GLY A 152 -22.14 -10.01 -9.48
CA GLY A 152 -22.97 -11.08 -10.05
C GLY A 152 -23.95 -10.60 -11.13
N ASN A 153 -24.29 -9.32 -11.15
CA ASN A 153 -25.27 -8.72 -12.06
C ASN A 153 -24.61 -8.04 -13.27
N GLY A 154 -23.29 -8.09 -13.41
CA GLY A 154 -22.58 -7.49 -14.54
C GLY A 154 -21.37 -6.65 -14.12
N THR A 155 -20.91 -5.78 -15.03
CA THR A 155 -19.78 -4.87 -14.81
C THR A 155 -20.24 -3.44 -14.96
N THR A 156 -19.67 -2.54 -14.14
CA THR A 156 -19.90 -1.07 -14.29
C THR A 156 -19.14 -0.51 -15.48
N ASP A 157 -19.44 0.74 -15.84
CA ASP A 157 -18.59 1.51 -16.73
C ASP A 157 -17.18 1.71 -16.15
N TRP A 158 -16.21 2.02 -17.01
CA TRP A 158 -14.85 2.31 -16.61
C TRP A 158 -14.78 3.69 -15.94
N PHE A 159 -14.12 3.75 -14.79
CA PHE A 159 -13.87 5.01 -14.09
C PHE A 159 -12.37 5.15 -13.76
N GLN A 160 -11.92 6.39 -13.63
CA GLN A 160 -10.52 6.68 -13.31
C GLN A 160 -10.26 6.58 -11.79
N ILE A 161 -9.09 6.05 -11.46
CA ILE A 161 -8.61 5.96 -10.08
C ILE A 161 -7.65 7.13 -9.83
N GLY A 162 -8.07 8.07 -8.97
CA GLY A 162 -7.27 9.25 -8.62
C GLY A 162 -6.55 9.17 -7.29
N LYS A 163 -6.88 8.19 -6.43
CA LYS A 163 -6.33 8.04 -5.07
C LYS A 163 -6.14 6.56 -4.74
N GLY A 164 -5.35 6.32 -3.71
CA GLY A 164 -5.18 4.98 -3.16
C GLY A 164 -4.01 4.20 -3.76
N VAL A 165 -3.62 3.16 -3.05
CA VAL A 165 -2.57 2.20 -3.45
C VAL A 165 -3.04 0.78 -3.24
N CYS A 166 -2.58 -0.15 -4.09
CA CYS A 166 -2.92 -1.56 -3.95
C CYS A 166 -2.40 -2.12 -2.62
N GLN A 167 -3.26 -2.77 -1.86
CA GLN A 167 -2.87 -3.46 -0.63
C GLN A 167 -1.81 -4.52 -0.92
N GLY A 168 -0.78 -4.59 -0.07
CA GLY A 168 0.33 -5.54 -0.21
C GLY A 168 1.43 -5.11 -1.19
N CYS A 169 1.32 -3.96 -1.87
CA CYS A 169 2.42 -3.39 -2.62
C CYS A 169 3.46 -2.77 -1.66
N ILE A 170 4.67 -2.50 -2.19
CA ILE A 170 5.73 -1.86 -1.39
C ILE A 170 5.33 -0.49 -0.85
N MET A 171 4.39 0.15 -1.51
CA MET A 171 3.84 1.46 -1.19
C MET A 171 3.15 1.48 0.18
N CYS A 172 2.57 0.36 0.58
CA CYS A 172 1.93 0.24 1.89
C CYS A 172 2.90 0.44 3.06
N ARG A 173 4.18 0.12 2.85
CA ARG A 173 5.22 0.29 3.88
C ARG A 173 5.51 1.76 4.16
N VAL A 174 5.65 2.56 3.11
CA VAL A 174 5.94 4.00 3.21
C VAL A 174 4.76 4.76 3.80
N HIS A 175 3.55 4.43 3.37
CA HIS A 175 2.35 5.12 3.83
C HIS A 175 2.09 4.94 5.33
N HIS A 176 2.42 3.77 5.88
CA HIS A 176 2.27 3.51 7.30
C HIS A 176 3.14 4.45 8.15
N GLU A 177 4.34 4.78 7.67
CA GLU A 177 5.29 5.66 8.37
C GLU A 177 4.81 7.13 8.41
N GLU A 178 4.30 7.65 7.29
CA GLU A 178 3.88 9.05 7.18
C GLU A 178 2.77 9.41 8.16
N ARG A 179 1.81 8.51 8.38
CA ARG A 179 0.71 8.75 9.31
C ARG A 179 1.13 8.80 10.77
N TRP A 180 2.20 8.09 11.14
CA TRP A 180 2.73 8.12 12.50
C TRP A 180 3.60 9.32 12.76
N SER A 181 4.45 9.72 11.82
CA SER A 181 5.41 10.80 12.01
C SER A 181 4.79 12.20 11.96
N ARG A 182 3.70 12.38 11.21
CA ARG A 182 3.10 13.72 11.00
C ARG A 182 1.74 13.95 11.67
N GLY A 183 1.19 13.01 12.45
CA GLY A 183 -0.06 13.19 13.19
C GLY A 183 -1.26 13.63 12.34
N SER A 184 -1.26 13.40 11.04
CA SER A 184 -2.30 13.89 10.14
C SER A 184 -3.61 13.10 10.28
N THR A 185 -4.46 13.61 11.11
CA THR A 185 -5.87 13.29 11.23
C THR A 185 -6.64 14.01 10.13
N SER A 186 -6.89 13.39 9.00
CA SER A 186 -8.12 13.65 8.24
C SER A 186 -8.17 12.81 6.95
N CYS A 187 -8.93 11.73 6.98
CA CYS A 187 -9.73 11.32 5.83
C CYS A 187 -11.11 11.95 6.04
N ASN A 188 -11.36 13.13 5.48
CA ASN A 188 -12.70 13.63 5.18
C ASN A 188 -13.10 13.11 3.81
#